data_df1f6d0151143d86ae8138a468146bb8
#
_entry.id   df1f6d0151143d86ae8138a468146bb8
#
_cell.length_a   1.000
_cell.length_b   1.000
_cell.length_c   1.000
_cell.angle_alpha   90.00
_cell.angle_beta   90.00
_cell.angle_gamma   90.00
#
_symmetry.space_group_name_H-M   'P 1'
#
loop_
_entity.id
_entity.type
_entity.pdbx_description
1 polymer ?
#
loop_
_entity_poly.entity_id
_entity_poly.type
_entity_poly.pdbx_seq_one_letter_code
_entity_poly.pdbx_strand_id
1 'polypeptide(L)'
;MKISKTSQILTALFSLACAIAAGYLILRGSGMFPEPSISLILLTAIFIILLSTSRKSFYFILLPLVCLHAIYTPTGLNFGAPSYQYIASVLATDMLETKEFLMQIPVSSYLAALAIPVLVFLHYKSAVKFGVKFYRNKTFIALATLLIGYNLPIAAPLKETIDSTVKIVDEWQKLKKMSQESNWGQSTLENSKYQDYVIILGESARKDYLHAYGYPVNDTPFMSSANGTLIDGMTSAGTNTVASLRLMLTLPDKEKWEPNYDLSLVDLIKSAGVKTYWLSNQGFLGEYDTPVASLASKSDETIFLKKGGSFNSTNYSDFDLIPKFAQVLEDPTQGKRFIVLHIYGSHPLACDRVEDYPKI
;
A
#
# COMPACT_ATOMS: atom_id res chain seq x y z
N MET A 1 2.93 -54.69 3.94
CA MET A 1 1.52 -54.62 3.50
C MET A 1 1.50 -54.04 2.10
N LYS A 2 1.13 -54.80 1.05
CA LYS A 2 1.03 -54.29 -0.32
C LYS A 2 -0.22 -53.40 -0.38
N ILE A 3 -0.03 -52.10 -0.63
CA ILE A 3 -1.12 -51.14 -0.79
C ILE A 3 -1.88 -51.52 -2.06
N SER A 4 -3.23 -51.53 -2.01
CA SER A 4 -4.06 -51.85 -3.16
C SER A 4 -3.86 -50.83 -4.29
N LYS A 5 -4.00 -51.27 -5.56
CA LYS A 5 -3.90 -50.39 -6.73
C LYS A 5 -4.90 -49.19 -6.63
N THR A 6 -6.11 -49.47 -6.14
CA THR A 6 -7.15 -48.47 -5.92
C THR A 6 -6.69 -47.39 -4.92
N SER A 7 -6.07 -47.79 -3.79
CA SER A 7 -5.54 -46.85 -2.80
C SER A 7 -4.40 -46.00 -3.36
N GLN A 8 -3.58 -46.55 -4.24
CA GLN A 8 -2.49 -45.80 -4.91
C GLN A 8 -3.06 -44.75 -5.86
N ILE A 9 -4.10 -45.07 -6.66
CA ILE A 9 -4.76 -44.12 -7.58
C ILE A 9 -5.43 -43.01 -6.79
N LEU A 10 -6.20 -43.35 -5.74
CA LEU A 10 -6.87 -42.33 -4.92
C LEU A 10 -5.89 -41.35 -4.28
N THR A 11 -4.74 -41.85 -3.82
CA THR A 11 -3.75 -40.95 -3.22
C THR A 11 -3.01 -40.12 -4.25
N ALA A 12 -2.77 -40.63 -5.45
CA ALA A 12 -2.20 -39.83 -6.55
C ALA A 12 -3.16 -38.74 -6.95
N LEU A 13 -4.47 -39.02 -7.06
CA LEU A 13 -5.50 -38.01 -7.33
C LEU A 13 -5.59 -36.97 -6.23
N PHE A 14 -5.57 -37.38 -4.97
CA PHE A 14 -5.55 -36.48 -3.82
C PHE A 14 -4.31 -35.57 -3.84
N SER A 15 -3.14 -36.15 -4.07
CA SER A 15 -1.87 -35.41 -4.19
C SER A 15 -1.93 -34.36 -5.29
N LEU A 16 -2.46 -34.73 -6.47
CA LEU A 16 -2.63 -33.81 -7.60
C LEU A 16 -3.63 -32.69 -7.27
N ALA A 17 -4.77 -33.03 -6.66
CA ALA A 17 -5.77 -32.05 -6.25
C ALA A 17 -5.19 -31.03 -5.26
N CYS A 18 -4.38 -31.48 -4.30
CA CYS A 18 -3.68 -30.58 -3.37
C CYS A 18 -2.71 -29.64 -4.10
N ALA A 19 -1.95 -30.13 -5.09
CA ALA A 19 -1.05 -29.28 -5.86
C ALA A 19 -1.78 -28.24 -6.71
N ILE A 20 -2.91 -28.63 -7.34
CA ILE A 20 -3.76 -27.71 -8.13
C ILE A 20 -4.40 -26.66 -7.23
N ALA A 21 -4.98 -27.05 -6.11
CA ALA A 21 -5.59 -26.13 -5.15
C ALA A 21 -4.57 -25.15 -4.57
N ALA A 22 -3.38 -25.63 -4.22
CA ALA A 22 -2.28 -24.77 -3.77
C ALA A 22 -1.85 -23.79 -4.89
N GLY A 23 -1.74 -24.27 -6.13
CA GLY A 23 -1.41 -23.42 -7.28
C GLY A 23 -2.42 -22.31 -7.51
N TYR A 24 -3.71 -22.61 -7.41
CA TYR A 24 -4.79 -21.61 -7.46
C TYR A 24 -4.66 -20.56 -6.35
N LEU A 25 -4.54 -21.01 -5.10
CA LEU A 25 -4.44 -20.10 -3.94
C LEU A 25 -3.18 -19.24 -3.98
N ILE A 26 -2.04 -19.76 -4.44
CA ILE A 26 -0.80 -18.99 -4.61
C ILE A 26 -1.02 -17.87 -5.63
N LEU A 27 -1.61 -18.16 -6.79
CA LEU A 27 -1.84 -17.16 -7.83
C LEU A 27 -2.85 -16.10 -7.38
N ARG A 28 -3.96 -16.51 -6.77
CA ARG A 28 -4.94 -15.59 -6.20
C ARG A 28 -4.35 -14.76 -5.06
N GLY A 29 -3.66 -15.43 -4.15
CA GLY A 29 -2.98 -14.79 -3.02
C GLY A 29 -1.84 -13.85 -3.42
N SER A 30 -1.32 -13.97 -4.64
CA SER A 30 -0.37 -13.02 -5.22
C SER A 30 -1.03 -11.75 -5.76
N GLY A 31 -2.34 -11.61 -5.64
CA GLY A 31 -3.09 -10.46 -6.11
C GLY A 31 -3.47 -10.52 -7.59
N MET A 32 -3.47 -11.70 -8.20
CA MET A 32 -3.88 -11.84 -9.60
C MET A 32 -5.38 -11.60 -9.77
N PHE A 33 -5.72 -10.63 -10.61
CA PHE A 33 -7.10 -10.28 -10.94
C PHE A 33 -7.24 -10.04 -12.46
N PRO A 34 -8.32 -10.45 -13.13
CA PRO A 34 -9.38 -11.33 -12.61
C PRO A 34 -8.87 -12.74 -12.25
N GLU A 35 -9.72 -13.75 -12.20
CA GLU A 35 -9.33 -15.13 -11.87
C GLU A 35 -8.14 -15.65 -12.71
N PRO A 36 -7.17 -16.36 -12.12
CA PRO A 36 -6.06 -16.95 -12.86
C PRO A 36 -6.55 -17.98 -13.88
N SER A 37 -5.96 -17.98 -15.07
CA SER A 37 -6.31 -18.95 -16.11
C SER A 37 -5.98 -20.39 -15.68
N ILE A 38 -6.75 -21.36 -16.20
CA ILE A 38 -6.54 -22.78 -15.91
C ILE A 38 -5.10 -23.20 -16.26
N SER A 39 -4.55 -22.69 -17.35
CA SER A 39 -3.18 -22.96 -17.79
C SER A 39 -2.14 -22.51 -16.74
N LEU A 40 -2.30 -21.34 -16.16
CA LEU A 40 -1.40 -20.85 -15.11
C LEU A 40 -1.53 -21.68 -13.83
N ILE A 41 -2.74 -22.06 -13.45
CA ILE A 41 -2.98 -22.94 -12.29
C ILE A 41 -2.26 -24.30 -12.49
N LEU A 42 -2.43 -24.91 -13.67
CA LEU A 42 -1.78 -26.19 -13.97
C LEU A 42 -0.26 -26.06 -14.04
N LEU A 43 0.28 -25.00 -14.66
CA LEU A 43 1.72 -24.75 -14.66
C LEU A 43 2.28 -24.56 -13.25
N THR A 44 1.57 -23.84 -12.39
CA THR A 44 1.97 -23.67 -10.99
C THR A 44 1.92 -25.01 -10.23
N ALA A 45 0.90 -25.83 -10.46
CA ALA A 45 0.82 -27.18 -9.90
C ALA A 45 1.99 -28.06 -10.37
N ILE A 46 2.35 -28.03 -11.65
CA ILE A 46 3.51 -28.75 -12.21
C ILE A 46 4.80 -28.24 -11.54
N PHE A 47 4.96 -26.95 -11.35
CA PHE A 47 6.11 -26.35 -10.66
C PHE A 47 6.22 -26.88 -9.20
N ILE A 48 5.11 -26.90 -8.47
CA ILE A 48 5.05 -27.49 -7.11
C ILE A 48 5.46 -28.97 -7.14
N ILE A 49 4.93 -29.74 -8.09
CA ILE A 49 5.24 -31.16 -8.26
C ILE A 49 6.73 -31.37 -8.55
N LEU A 50 7.30 -30.62 -9.47
CA LEU A 50 8.73 -30.72 -9.82
C LEU A 50 9.64 -30.42 -8.64
N LEU A 51 9.37 -29.36 -7.88
CA LEU A 51 10.15 -29.02 -6.68
C LEU A 51 9.95 -30.00 -5.53
N SER A 52 8.84 -30.74 -5.53
CA SER A 52 8.55 -31.79 -4.53
C SER A 52 9.26 -33.11 -4.81
N THR A 53 9.94 -33.28 -5.94
CA THR A 53 10.63 -34.53 -6.32
C THR A 53 11.85 -34.82 -5.46
N SER A 54 12.44 -33.83 -4.83
CA SER A 54 13.61 -33.94 -3.96
C SER A 54 13.32 -33.36 -2.57
N ARG A 55 13.75 -34.10 -1.52
CA ARG A 55 13.63 -33.60 -0.14
C ARG A 55 14.34 -32.26 0.05
N LYS A 56 15.53 -32.08 -0.53
CA LYS A 56 16.28 -30.83 -0.42
C LYS A 56 15.54 -29.68 -1.14
N SER A 57 15.08 -29.91 -2.36
CA SER A 57 14.31 -28.93 -3.13
C SER A 57 13.02 -28.52 -2.42
N PHE A 58 12.31 -29.50 -1.85
CA PHE A 58 11.09 -29.23 -1.09
C PHE A 58 11.32 -28.31 0.10
N TYR A 59 12.27 -28.65 0.99
CA TYR A 59 12.46 -27.90 2.24
C TYR A 59 13.22 -26.59 2.07
N PHE A 60 14.16 -26.50 1.11
CA PHE A 60 15.04 -25.34 0.97
C PHE A 60 14.61 -24.36 -0.15
N ILE A 61 13.75 -24.79 -1.07
CA ILE A 61 13.29 -23.94 -2.17
C ILE A 61 11.77 -23.77 -2.13
N LEU A 62 11.02 -24.86 -2.25
CA LEU A 62 9.56 -24.76 -2.37
C LEU A 62 8.91 -24.24 -1.09
N LEU A 63 9.24 -24.79 0.06
CA LEU A 63 8.61 -24.43 1.32
C LEU A 63 8.85 -22.96 1.69
N PRO A 64 10.08 -22.40 1.63
CA PRO A 64 10.29 -20.96 1.84
C PRO A 64 9.50 -20.10 0.85
N LEU A 65 9.50 -20.45 -0.45
CA LEU A 65 8.74 -19.70 -1.46
C LEU A 65 7.23 -19.71 -1.15
N VAL A 66 6.70 -20.88 -0.80
CA VAL A 66 5.28 -21.05 -0.42
C VAL A 66 4.94 -20.26 0.83
N CYS A 67 5.82 -20.22 1.83
CA CYS A 67 5.62 -19.40 3.05
C CYS A 67 5.60 -17.91 2.72
N LEU A 68 6.47 -17.42 1.85
CA LEU A 68 6.45 -16.02 1.40
C LEU A 68 5.13 -15.66 0.72
N HIS A 69 4.64 -16.52 -0.18
CA HIS A 69 3.32 -16.33 -0.79
C HIS A 69 2.19 -16.38 0.24
N ALA A 70 2.24 -17.31 1.19
CA ALA A 70 1.24 -17.42 2.25
C ALA A 70 1.18 -16.15 3.11
N ILE A 71 2.32 -15.57 3.47
CA ILE A 71 2.40 -14.31 4.22
C ILE A 71 1.73 -13.16 3.45
N TYR A 72 1.93 -13.08 2.14
CA TYR A 72 1.35 -12.02 1.32
C TYR A 72 -0.13 -12.26 0.97
N THR A 73 -0.60 -13.50 1.02
CA THR A 73 -1.96 -13.90 0.57
C THR A 73 -3.09 -13.06 1.17
N PRO A 74 -3.12 -12.73 2.48
CA PRO A 74 -4.18 -11.88 3.02
C PRO A 74 -4.25 -10.52 2.33
N THR A 75 -3.11 -9.89 2.09
CA THR A 75 -3.00 -8.62 1.36
C THR A 75 -3.36 -8.80 -0.11
N GLY A 76 -2.79 -9.80 -0.77
CA GLY A 76 -2.99 -10.02 -2.20
C GLY A 76 -4.44 -10.31 -2.60
N LEU A 77 -5.19 -11.05 -1.76
CA LEU A 77 -6.61 -11.34 -2.01
C LEU A 77 -7.50 -10.10 -1.92
N ASN A 78 -7.16 -9.13 -1.07
CA ASN A 78 -8.02 -7.98 -0.77
C ASN A 78 -7.57 -6.69 -1.46
N PHE A 79 -6.27 -6.55 -1.70
CA PHE A 79 -5.69 -5.28 -2.19
C PHE A 79 -4.91 -5.43 -3.50
N GLY A 80 -4.66 -6.65 -3.97
CA GLY A 80 -4.00 -6.90 -5.25
C GLY A 80 -2.50 -7.21 -5.16
N ALA A 81 -1.82 -7.16 -6.30
CA ALA A 81 -0.40 -7.52 -6.42
C ALA A 81 0.51 -6.51 -5.70
N PRO A 82 1.71 -6.92 -5.23
CA PRO A 82 2.69 -6.00 -4.69
C PRO A 82 3.00 -4.90 -5.69
N SER A 83 3.12 -3.67 -5.19
CA SER A 83 3.48 -2.52 -6.00
C SER A 83 4.32 -1.55 -5.19
N TYR A 84 4.98 -0.61 -5.86
CA TYR A 84 5.66 0.49 -5.19
C TYR A 84 4.79 1.14 -4.11
N GLN A 85 3.52 1.38 -4.41
CA GLN A 85 2.59 2.05 -3.50
C GLN A 85 2.38 1.26 -2.20
N TYR A 86 2.18 -0.06 -2.29
CA TYR A 86 2.01 -0.91 -1.10
C TYR A 86 3.30 -1.04 -0.29
N ILE A 87 4.44 -1.21 -0.95
CA ILE A 87 5.73 -1.31 -0.25
C ILE A 87 6.06 0.01 0.45
N ALA A 88 5.84 1.15 -0.21
CA ALA A 88 6.01 2.47 0.39
C ALA A 88 5.10 2.67 1.60
N SER A 89 3.82 2.24 1.53
CA SER A 89 2.90 2.29 2.66
C SER A 89 3.37 1.45 3.84
N VAL A 90 3.82 0.22 3.60
CA VAL A 90 4.35 -0.65 4.67
C VAL A 90 5.53 0.00 5.41
N LEU A 91 6.39 0.72 4.69
CA LEU A 91 7.55 1.40 5.28
C LEU A 91 7.17 2.71 6.01
N ALA A 92 6.03 3.31 5.63
CA ALA A 92 5.52 4.54 6.23
C ALA A 92 4.51 4.31 7.37
N THR A 93 4.08 3.07 7.57
CA THR A 93 3.01 2.67 8.49
C THR A 93 3.52 2.53 9.93
N ASP A 94 2.78 3.01 10.90
CA ASP A 94 3.02 2.79 12.32
C ASP A 94 2.31 1.52 12.86
N MET A 95 2.48 1.20 14.15
CA MET A 95 1.88 0.00 14.75
C MET A 95 0.36 0.08 14.88
N LEU A 96 -0.21 1.28 15.05
CA LEU A 96 -1.65 1.47 15.10
C LEU A 96 -2.26 1.19 13.73
N GLU A 97 -1.73 1.80 12.69
CA GLU A 97 -2.15 1.61 11.31
C GLU A 97 -1.95 0.16 10.86
N THR A 98 -0.82 -0.48 11.26
CA THR A 98 -0.59 -1.91 10.98
C THR A 98 -1.69 -2.77 11.58
N LYS A 99 -2.06 -2.53 12.85
CA LYS A 99 -3.16 -3.26 13.51
C LYS A 99 -4.49 -3.04 12.81
N GLU A 100 -4.81 -1.79 12.48
CA GLU A 100 -6.03 -1.41 11.77
C GLU A 100 -6.10 -2.07 10.39
N PHE A 101 -5.00 -2.07 9.65
CA PHE A 101 -4.90 -2.75 8.36
C PHE A 101 -5.17 -4.27 8.49
N LEU A 102 -4.54 -4.93 9.46
CA LEU A 102 -4.72 -6.36 9.66
C LEU A 102 -6.16 -6.70 10.08
N MET A 103 -6.82 -5.84 10.86
CA MET A 103 -8.21 -6.04 11.30
C MET A 103 -9.24 -5.88 10.17
N GLN A 104 -8.93 -5.17 9.10
CA GLN A 104 -9.80 -5.02 7.93
C GLN A 104 -9.84 -6.28 7.06
N ILE A 105 -8.80 -7.11 7.13
CA ILE A 105 -8.68 -8.29 6.28
C ILE A 105 -9.64 -9.38 6.79
N PRO A 106 -10.51 -9.93 5.95
CA PRO A 106 -11.42 -11.00 6.34
C PRO A 106 -10.68 -12.24 6.84
N VAL A 107 -11.21 -12.90 7.86
CA VAL A 107 -10.65 -14.15 8.42
C VAL A 107 -10.46 -15.22 7.36
N SER A 108 -11.34 -15.29 6.35
CA SER A 108 -11.22 -16.20 5.20
C SER A 108 -9.91 -16.07 4.45
N SER A 109 -9.35 -14.86 4.36
CA SER A 109 -8.06 -14.61 3.70
C SER A 109 -6.88 -15.17 4.51
N TYR A 110 -6.95 -15.11 5.83
CA TYR A 110 -5.97 -15.75 6.71
C TYR A 110 -6.06 -17.28 6.65
N LEU A 111 -7.28 -17.83 6.55
CA LEU A 111 -7.48 -19.26 6.36
C LEU A 111 -6.93 -19.74 5.01
N ALA A 112 -7.12 -18.94 3.95
CA ALA A 112 -6.51 -19.23 2.65
C ALA A 112 -4.98 -19.21 2.71
N ALA A 113 -4.39 -18.27 3.42
CA ALA A 113 -2.95 -18.20 3.66
C ALA A 113 -2.41 -19.46 4.35
N LEU A 114 -3.09 -19.93 5.40
CA LEU A 114 -2.74 -21.16 6.10
C LEU A 114 -2.95 -22.41 5.25
N ALA A 115 -3.95 -22.42 4.38
CA ALA A 115 -4.25 -23.55 3.50
C ALA A 115 -3.11 -23.82 2.50
N ILE A 116 -2.41 -22.79 2.02
CA ILE A 116 -1.34 -22.93 1.02
C ILE A 116 -0.22 -23.88 1.49
N PRO A 117 0.50 -23.63 2.59
CA PRO A 117 1.56 -24.53 3.05
C PRO A 117 1.03 -25.90 3.47
N VAL A 118 -0.18 -25.96 4.01
CA VAL A 118 -0.82 -27.26 4.37
C VAL A 118 -1.06 -28.10 3.13
N LEU A 119 -1.65 -27.55 2.07
CA LEU A 119 -1.91 -28.27 0.83
C LEU A 119 -0.60 -28.76 0.16
N VAL A 120 0.42 -27.90 0.12
CA VAL A 120 1.74 -28.25 -0.43
C VAL A 120 2.40 -29.36 0.41
N PHE A 121 2.27 -29.30 1.73
CA PHE A 121 2.79 -30.34 2.61
C PHE A 121 2.03 -31.68 2.46
N LEU A 122 0.70 -31.65 2.34
CA LEU A 122 -0.14 -32.82 2.08
C LEU A 122 0.21 -33.46 0.73
N HIS A 123 0.38 -32.62 -0.32
CA HIS A 123 0.90 -33.07 -1.62
C HIS A 123 2.22 -33.83 -1.46
N TYR A 124 3.23 -33.21 -0.84
CA TYR A 124 4.55 -33.79 -0.65
C TYR A 124 4.50 -35.10 0.14
N LYS A 125 3.79 -35.14 1.27
CA LYS A 125 3.67 -36.34 2.11
C LYS A 125 2.97 -37.48 1.37
N SER A 126 1.93 -37.18 0.60
CA SER A 126 1.23 -38.17 -0.21
C SER A 126 2.13 -38.73 -1.31
N ALA A 127 2.85 -37.89 -2.03
CA ALA A 127 3.79 -38.28 -3.07
C ALA A 127 4.93 -39.14 -2.53
N VAL A 128 5.51 -38.77 -1.38
CA VAL A 128 6.59 -39.55 -0.74
C VAL A 128 6.10 -40.92 -0.24
N LYS A 129 4.92 -40.99 0.40
CA LYS A 129 4.35 -42.21 0.95
C LYS A 129 4.14 -43.29 -0.11
N PHE A 130 3.77 -42.91 -1.33
CA PHE A 130 3.50 -43.81 -2.43
C PHE A 130 4.68 -44.02 -3.39
N GLY A 131 5.83 -43.42 -3.08
CA GLY A 131 7.05 -43.56 -3.88
C GLY A 131 6.89 -43.07 -5.32
N VAL A 132 5.99 -42.11 -5.53
CA VAL A 132 5.77 -41.50 -6.84
C VAL A 132 7.01 -40.71 -7.21
N LYS A 133 7.88 -41.34 -8.03
CA LYS A 133 9.06 -40.71 -8.59
C LYS A 133 8.66 -40.18 -9.96
N PHE A 134 8.28 -38.93 -10.02
CA PHE A 134 7.81 -38.29 -11.25
C PHE A 134 8.86 -38.29 -12.36
N TYR A 135 10.16 -38.19 -12.01
CA TYR A 135 11.23 -38.27 -12.99
C TYR A 135 12.60 -38.59 -12.35
N ARG A 136 13.47 -39.32 -13.07
CA ARG A 136 14.80 -39.69 -12.58
C ARG A 136 15.93 -38.78 -13.06
N ASN A 137 15.73 -38.02 -14.16
CA ASN A 137 16.76 -37.14 -14.74
C ASN A 137 16.77 -35.79 -14.03
N LYS A 138 17.77 -35.57 -13.17
CA LYS A 138 17.93 -34.36 -12.38
C LYS A 138 18.11 -33.11 -13.27
N THR A 139 18.82 -33.24 -14.38
CA THR A 139 19.06 -32.11 -15.32
C THR A 139 17.77 -31.68 -15.97
N PHE A 140 16.94 -32.62 -16.44
CA PHE A 140 15.64 -32.30 -17.01
C PHE A 140 14.73 -31.62 -15.99
N ILE A 141 14.66 -32.13 -14.76
CA ILE A 141 13.87 -31.51 -13.69
C ILE A 141 14.35 -30.07 -13.43
N ALA A 142 15.67 -29.85 -13.33
CA ALA A 142 16.22 -28.53 -13.12
C ALA A 142 15.88 -27.56 -14.27
N LEU A 143 16.08 -27.98 -15.51
CA LEU A 143 15.78 -27.17 -16.69
C LEU A 143 14.28 -26.89 -16.82
N ALA A 144 13.42 -27.90 -16.62
CA ALA A 144 11.97 -27.72 -16.64
C ALA A 144 11.50 -26.78 -15.52
N THR A 145 12.06 -26.92 -14.32
CA THR A 145 11.74 -26.02 -13.19
C THR A 145 12.15 -24.58 -13.49
N LEU A 146 13.35 -24.37 -14.03
CA LEU A 146 13.83 -23.03 -14.42
C LEU A 146 12.96 -22.42 -15.52
N LEU A 147 12.65 -23.19 -16.58
CA LEU A 147 11.83 -22.72 -17.70
C LEU A 147 10.41 -22.35 -17.25
N ILE A 148 9.79 -23.22 -16.44
CA ILE A 148 8.45 -22.97 -15.90
C ILE A 148 8.50 -21.79 -14.92
N GLY A 149 9.46 -21.76 -14.00
CA GLY A 149 9.63 -20.67 -13.04
C GLY A 149 9.85 -19.31 -13.69
N TYR A 150 10.62 -19.26 -14.78
CA TYR A 150 10.83 -18.02 -15.55
C TYR A 150 9.55 -17.51 -16.21
N ASN A 151 8.70 -18.40 -16.70
CA ASN A 151 7.45 -18.04 -17.39
C ASN A 151 6.24 -17.94 -16.45
N LEU A 152 6.38 -18.33 -15.18
CA LEU A 152 5.29 -18.27 -14.23
C LEU A 152 5.24 -16.92 -13.52
N PRO A 153 4.03 -16.36 -13.34
CA PRO A 153 3.82 -15.18 -12.51
C PRO A 153 4.12 -15.43 -11.01
N ILE A 154 4.45 -16.63 -10.60
CA ILE A 154 4.85 -16.94 -9.21
C ILE A 154 6.10 -16.16 -8.77
N ALA A 155 7.00 -15.83 -9.68
CA ALA A 155 8.16 -14.99 -9.40
C ALA A 155 7.86 -13.49 -9.52
N ALA A 156 6.77 -13.10 -10.19
CA ALA A 156 6.43 -11.71 -10.44
C ALA A 156 6.25 -10.89 -9.15
N PRO A 157 5.57 -11.37 -8.10
CA PRO A 157 5.44 -10.62 -6.84
C PRO A 157 6.79 -10.37 -6.16
N LEU A 158 7.73 -11.33 -6.21
CA LEU A 158 9.07 -11.14 -5.66
C LEU A 158 9.87 -10.12 -6.45
N LYS A 159 9.83 -10.20 -7.78
CA LYS A 159 10.48 -9.23 -8.65
C LYS A 159 9.92 -7.84 -8.42
N GLU A 160 8.60 -7.67 -8.43
CA GLU A 160 7.94 -6.39 -8.18
C GLU A 160 8.29 -5.82 -6.81
N THR A 161 8.36 -6.66 -5.78
CA THR A 161 8.79 -6.24 -4.44
C THR A 161 10.22 -5.72 -4.44
N ILE A 162 11.15 -6.41 -5.11
CA ILE A 162 12.56 -5.99 -5.21
C ILE A 162 12.65 -4.67 -5.98
N ASP A 163 12.04 -4.59 -7.16
CA ASP A 163 12.08 -3.40 -8.01
C ASP A 163 11.46 -2.19 -7.30
N SER A 164 10.35 -2.39 -6.57
CA SER A 164 9.70 -1.36 -5.77
C SER A 164 10.57 -0.92 -4.59
N THR A 165 11.23 -1.85 -3.91
CA THR A 165 12.16 -1.51 -2.82
C THR A 165 13.35 -0.69 -3.31
N VAL A 166 13.92 -1.04 -4.46
CA VAL A 166 15.01 -0.26 -5.08
C VAL A 166 14.53 1.16 -5.38
N LYS A 167 13.35 1.32 -5.99
CA LYS A 167 12.77 2.64 -6.26
C LYS A 167 12.57 3.48 -5.00
N ILE A 168 12.11 2.86 -3.90
CA ILE A 168 11.92 3.55 -2.62
C ILE A 168 13.26 4.01 -2.03
N VAL A 169 14.29 3.15 -2.08
CA VAL A 169 15.63 3.52 -1.61
C VAL A 169 16.20 4.68 -2.42
N ASP A 170 16.04 4.65 -3.75
CA ASP A 170 16.44 5.74 -4.63
C ASP A 170 15.68 7.04 -4.31
N GLU A 171 14.39 6.93 -4.03
CA GLU A 171 13.56 8.07 -3.62
C GLU A 171 14.02 8.66 -2.29
N TRP A 172 14.29 7.84 -1.27
CA TRP A 172 14.87 8.31 0.00
C TRP A 172 16.21 9.02 -0.18
N GLN A 173 17.05 8.53 -1.11
CA GLN A 173 18.30 9.23 -1.42
C GLN A 173 18.06 10.60 -2.09
N LYS A 174 17.05 10.69 -2.97
CA LYS A 174 16.63 11.96 -3.58
C LYS A 174 16.11 12.93 -2.51
N LEU A 175 15.25 12.47 -1.60
CA LEU A 175 14.71 13.27 -0.49
C LEU A 175 15.83 13.80 0.43
N LYS A 176 16.80 12.96 0.81
CA LYS A 176 17.95 13.38 1.63
C LYS A 176 18.88 14.38 0.92
N LYS A 177 18.91 14.37 -0.41
CA LYS A 177 19.69 15.31 -1.23
C LYS A 177 18.89 16.53 -1.67
N MET A 178 17.58 16.53 -1.39
CA MET A 178 16.67 17.62 -1.74
C MET A 178 17.21 18.94 -1.18
N SER A 179 17.35 19.93 -2.04
CA SER A 179 17.82 21.26 -1.65
C SER A 179 16.80 21.94 -0.74
N GLN A 180 17.30 22.69 0.24
CA GLN A 180 16.47 23.65 0.98
C GLN A 180 16.13 24.86 0.12
N GLU A 181 16.89 25.11 -0.95
CA GLU A 181 16.63 26.17 -1.90
C GLU A 181 15.69 25.70 -3.01
N SER A 182 14.75 26.56 -3.32
CA SER A 182 13.73 26.31 -4.35
C SER A 182 14.29 26.44 -5.75
N ASN A 183 13.98 25.49 -6.63
CA ASN A 183 14.29 25.59 -8.06
C ASN A 183 13.20 26.36 -8.85
N TRP A 184 12.17 26.90 -8.20
CA TRP A 184 11.16 27.74 -8.85
C TRP A 184 11.68 29.11 -9.28
N GLY A 185 12.84 29.55 -8.74
CA GLY A 185 13.25 30.93 -8.82
C GLY A 185 12.36 31.81 -7.95
N GLN A 186 12.33 33.10 -8.23
CA GLN A 186 11.49 34.04 -7.49
C GLN A 186 10.13 34.19 -8.17
N SER A 187 9.07 33.95 -7.41
CA SER A 187 7.69 34.15 -7.83
C SER A 187 7.10 35.42 -7.17
N THR A 188 6.04 35.94 -7.73
CA THR A 188 5.33 37.09 -7.19
C THR A 188 3.85 36.74 -7.01
N LEU A 189 3.26 37.21 -5.91
CA LEU A 189 1.83 37.08 -5.67
C LEU A 189 1.16 38.42 -6.01
N GLU A 190 0.67 38.53 -7.23
CA GLU A 190 -0.04 39.72 -7.69
C GLU A 190 -1.54 39.64 -7.37
N ASN A 191 -2.15 40.81 -7.01
CA ASN A 191 -3.60 40.96 -6.84
C ASN A 191 -4.28 39.95 -5.90
N SER A 192 -3.58 39.50 -4.87
CA SER A 192 -4.18 38.61 -3.87
C SER A 192 -5.28 39.30 -3.06
N LYS A 193 -6.51 38.76 -3.09
CA LYS A 193 -7.68 39.28 -2.38
C LYS A 193 -7.78 38.84 -0.93
N TYR A 194 -7.13 37.72 -0.59
CA TYR A 194 -7.26 37.05 0.71
C TYR A 194 -5.97 37.17 1.52
N GLN A 195 -6.12 37.13 2.84
CA GLN A 195 -5.02 37.06 3.80
C GLN A 195 -4.52 35.65 3.94
N ASP A 196 -5.45 34.68 3.99
CA ASP A 196 -5.19 33.30 4.27
C ASP A 196 -5.65 32.41 3.12
N TYR A 197 -4.80 31.47 2.74
CA TYR A 197 -5.08 30.42 1.79
C TYR A 197 -4.97 29.10 2.52
N VAL A 198 -6.05 28.34 2.60
CA VAL A 198 -6.11 27.10 3.37
C VAL A 198 -6.38 25.92 2.45
N ILE A 199 -5.56 24.89 2.55
CA ILE A 199 -5.82 23.58 1.95
C ILE A 199 -6.14 22.59 3.07
N ILE A 200 -7.30 21.95 2.99
CA ILE A 200 -7.63 20.80 3.85
C ILE A 200 -7.40 19.54 3.04
N LEU A 201 -6.37 18.78 3.41
CA LEU A 201 -6.07 17.49 2.82
C LEU A 201 -6.85 16.42 3.59
N GLY A 202 -7.91 15.91 2.97
CA GLY A 202 -8.70 14.79 3.48
C GLY A 202 -7.97 13.47 3.29
N GLU A 203 -8.45 12.43 3.98
CA GLU A 203 -7.89 11.09 3.93
C GLU A 203 -8.98 10.05 3.73
N SER A 204 -8.72 9.04 2.89
CA SER A 204 -9.58 7.87 2.64
C SER A 204 -11.03 8.18 2.27
N ALA A 205 -11.31 9.36 1.69
CA ALA A 205 -12.64 9.80 1.32
C ALA A 205 -12.88 9.58 -0.19
N ARG A 206 -14.00 8.91 -0.51
CA ARG A 206 -14.48 8.75 -1.88
C ARG A 206 -15.62 9.74 -2.13
N LYS A 207 -15.57 10.42 -3.26
CA LYS A 207 -16.56 11.42 -3.67
C LYS A 207 -18.00 10.84 -3.70
N ASP A 208 -18.18 9.61 -4.14
CA ASP A 208 -19.46 8.93 -4.27
C ASP A 208 -20.09 8.51 -2.92
N TYR A 209 -19.38 8.74 -1.81
CA TYR A 209 -19.88 8.63 -0.44
C TYR A 209 -20.09 10.01 0.23
N LEU A 210 -20.08 11.10 -0.52
CA LEU A 210 -20.29 12.45 0.00
C LEU A 210 -21.62 13.02 -0.49
N HIS A 211 -22.47 13.51 0.43
CA HIS A 211 -23.78 14.07 0.08
C HIS A 211 -23.71 15.21 -0.92
N ALA A 212 -22.68 16.06 -0.80
CA ALA A 212 -22.42 17.14 -1.75
C ALA A 212 -22.27 16.67 -3.21
N TYR A 213 -21.94 15.39 -3.43
CA TYR A 213 -21.85 14.76 -4.75
C TYR A 213 -23.00 13.78 -5.03
N GLY A 214 -24.07 13.81 -4.24
CA GLY A 214 -25.29 13.02 -4.48
C GLY A 214 -25.41 11.74 -3.65
N TYR A 215 -24.56 11.53 -2.65
CA TYR A 215 -24.75 10.41 -1.72
C TYR A 215 -26.06 10.61 -0.90
N PRO A 216 -26.86 9.53 -0.68
CA PRO A 216 -28.18 9.67 -0.05
C PRO A 216 -28.17 10.14 1.41
N VAL A 217 -27.07 9.88 2.15
CA VAL A 217 -26.93 10.28 3.55
C VAL A 217 -26.36 11.69 3.61
N ASN A 218 -26.96 12.59 4.39
CA ASN A 218 -26.49 13.97 4.56
C ASN A 218 -25.29 14.04 5.52
N ASP A 219 -24.16 13.58 5.06
CA ASP A 219 -22.87 13.50 5.78
C ASP A 219 -21.96 14.70 5.54
N THR A 220 -22.29 15.55 4.55
CA THR A 220 -21.52 16.75 4.20
C THR A 220 -22.40 18.01 4.13
N PRO A 221 -23.14 18.37 5.22
CA PRO A 221 -24.10 19.46 5.19
C PRO A 221 -23.44 20.81 4.91
N PHE A 222 -22.24 21.07 5.43
CA PHE A 222 -21.48 22.28 5.15
C PHE A 222 -21.07 22.38 3.68
N MET A 223 -20.47 21.32 3.11
CA MET A 223 -20.07 21.33 1.68
C MET A 223 -21.27 21.51 0.76
N SER A 224 -22.43 20.95 1.12
CA SER A 224 -23.67 21.05 0.34
C SER A 224 -24.28 22.44 0.36
N SER A 225 -24.00 23.25 1.39
CA SER A 225 -24.60 24.59 1.59
C SER A 225 -23.60 25.74 1.41
N ALA A 226 -22.29 25.45 1.41
CA ALA A 226 -21.26 26.49 1.27
C ALA A 226 -21.31 27.15 -0.11
N ASN A 227 -20.96 28.44 -0.15
CA ASN A 227 -20.78 29.19 -1.40
C ASN A 227 -19.42 28.82 -2.03
N GLY A 228 -19.32 27.60 -2.55
CA GLY A 228 -18.12 27.02 -3.13
C GLY A 228 -18.36 26.36 -4.48
N THR A 229 -17.30 25.88 -5.10
CA THR A 229 -17.35 25.13 -6.36
C THR A 229 -17.03 23.67 -6.08
N LEU A 230 -17.97 22.78 -6.41
CA LEU A 230 -17.70 21.33 -6.42
C LEU A 230 -17.04 20.96 -7.74
N ILE A 231 -15.87 20.33 -7.65
CA ILE A 231 -15.12 19.87 -8.82
C ILE A 231 -15.47 18.41 -9.07
N ASP A 232 -16.10 18.14 -10.21
CA ASP A 232 -16.37 16.79 -10.68
C ASP A 232 -15.29 16.29 -11.66
N GLY A 233 -15.14 14.98 -11.79
CA GLY A 233 -14.16 14.36 -12.70
C GLY A 233 -12.70 14.38 -12.23
N MET A 234 -12.42 14.86 -11.02
CA MET A 234 -11.08 14.82 -10.44
C MET A 234 -10.72 13.38 -10.04
N THR A 235 -9.52 12.95 -10.44
CA THR A 235 -8.97 11.64 -10.08
C THR A 235 -7.70 11.84 -9.25
N SER A 236 -7.55 11.06 -8.17
CA SER A 236 -6.33 11.06 -7.36
C SER A 236 -5.11 10.65 -8.19
N ALA A 237 -3.97 11.25 -7.91
CA ALA A 237 -2.70 10.92 -8.56
C ALA A 237 -2.12 9.56 -8.12
N GLY A 238 -2.66 8.95 -7.06
CA GLY A 238 -2.26 7.64 -6.56
C GLY A 238 -3.36 6.97 -5.76
N THR A 239 -3.17 5.71 -5.40
CA THR A 239 -4.16 4.87 -4.70
C THR A 239 -4.04 4.94 -3.17
N ASN A 240 -3.02 5.63 -2.65
CA ASN A 240 -2.80 5.86 -1.23
C ASN A 240 -2.17 7.24 -0.99
N THR A 241 -2.07 7.63 0.28
CA THR A 241 -1.61 8.96 0.71
C THR A 241 -0.26 9.32 0.13
N VAL A 242 0.75 8.49 0.32
CA VAL A 242 2.13 8.76 -0.14
C VAL A 242 2.18 8.89 -1.67
N ALA A 243 1.62 7.92 -2.39
CA ALA A 243 1.64 7.92 -3.85
C ALA A 243 0.88 9.11 -4.47
N SER A 244 -0.23 9.53 -3.83
CA SER A 244 -1.03 10.66 -4.30
C SER A 244 -0.35 12.00 -3.99
N LEU A 245 -0.01 12.25 -2.71
CA LEU A 245 0.44 13.56 -2.27
C LEU A 245 1.82 13.94 -2.84
N ARG A 246 2.74 12.99 -3.01
CA ARG A 246 4.05 13.28 -3.61
C ARG A 246 3.95 13.84 -5.04
N LEU A 247 2.95 13.41 -5.81
CA LEU A 247 2.70 13.91 -7.16
C LEU A 247 1.85 15.20 -7.14
N MET A 248 0.86 15.27 -6.25
CA MET A 248 -0.04 16.42 -6.15
C MET A 248 0.66 17.67 -5.61
N LEU A 249 1.63 17.50 -4.72
CA LEU A 249 2.35 18.60 -4.04
C LEU A 249 3.68 18.96 -4.69
N THR A 250 3.98 18.40 -5.87
CA THR A 250 5.16 18.76 -6.69
C THR A 250 4.74 19.04 -8.12
N LEU A 251 5.63 19.60 -8.93
CA LEU A 251 5.47 19.61 -10.38
C LEU A 251 5.97 18.27 -10.95
N PRO A 252 5.10 17.29 -11.19
CA PRO A 252 5.54 15.95 -11.58
C PRO A 252 5.96 15.87 -13.06
N ASP A 253 6.86 14.94 -13.35
CA ASP A 253 7.08 14.47 -14.72
C ASP A 253 5.87 13.62 -15.14
N LYS A 254 5.07 14.13 -16.07
CA LYS A 254 3.82 13.50 -16.53
C LYS A 254 4.04 12.27 -17.40
N GLU A 255 5.21 12.13 -18.02
CA GLU A 255 5.54 10.98 -18.86
C GLU A 255 6.01 9.79 -18.02
N LYS A 256 6.86 10.07 -17.01
CA LYS A 256 7.41 9.05 -16.11
C LYS A 256 6.56 8.82 -14.87
N TRP A 257 5.61 9.73 -14.61
CA TRP A 257 4.79 9.71 -13.40
C TRP A 257 5.63 9.76 -12.12
N GLU A 258 6.66 10.62 -12.14
CA GLU A 258 7.61 10.81 -11.05
C GLU A 258 7.49 12.21 -10.44
N PRO A 259 7.61 12.35 -9.10
CA PRO A 259 7.59 13.66 -8.44
C PRO A 259 8.91 14.40 -8.70
N ASN A 260 8.84 15.73 -8.77
CA ASN A 260 10.01 16.59 -8.71
C ASN A 260 10.03 17.34 -7.38
N TYR A 261 10.79 16.84 -6.42
CA TYR A 261 10.84 17.37 -5.05
C TYR A 261 11.49 18.77 -4.96
N ASP A 262 12.29 19.17 -5.95
CA ASP A 262 12.91 20.51 -6.03
C ASP A 262 11.94 21.57 -6.54
N LEU A 263 10.77 21.14 -7.04
CA LEU A 263 9.69 21.98 -7.51
C LEU A 263 8.39 21.67 -6.72
N SER A 264 8.45 21.82 -5.40
CA SER A 264 7.30 21.60 -4.53
C SER A 264 6.34 22.81 -4.52
N LEU A 265 5.06 22.54 -4.23
CA LEU A 265 4.06 23.58 -4.06
C LEU A 265 4.41 24.52 -2.89
N VAL A 266 4.96 23.96 -1.80
CA VAL A 266 5.38 24.76 -0.64
C VAL A 266 6.47 25.75 -1.04
N ASP A 267 7.51 25.28 -1.75
CA ASP A 267 8.59 26.15 -2.23
C ASP A 267 8.09 27.25 -3.18
N LEU A 268 7.17 26.91 -4.09
CA LEU A 268 6.56 27.87 -4.99
C LEU A 268 5.90 29.02 -4.21
N ILE A 269 5.12 28.68 -3.20
CA ILE A 269 4.39 29.66 -2.39
C ILE A 269 5.34 30.49 -1.53
N LYS A 270 6.37 29.87 -0.94
CA LYS A 270 7.42 30.58 -0.20
C LYS A 270 8.19 31.55 -1.10
N SER A 271 8.50 31.16 -2.34
CA SER A 271 9.21 32.02 -3.30
C SER A 271 8.43 33.30 -3.63
N ALA A 272 7.12 33.30 -3.45
CA ALA A 272 6.24 34.46 -3.59
C ALA A 272 6.13 35.31 -2.30
N GLY A 273 6.92 35.02 -1.26
CA GLY A 273 6.90 35.77 0.00
C GLY A 273 5.70 35.48 0.91
N VAL A 274 5.03 34.34 0.69
CA VAL A 274 3.88 33.90 1.51
C VAL A 274 4.39 32.99 2.62
N LYS A 275 4.05 33.26 3.88
CA LYS A 275 4.40 32.41 5.02
C LYS A 275 3.60 31.12 4.99
N THR A 276 4.29 29.98 5.18
CA THR A 276 3.71 28.65 5.00
C THR A 276 3.65 27.88 6.31
N TYR A 277 2.51 27.24 6.54
CA TYR A 277 2.24 26.43 7.73
C TYR A 277 1.74 25.05 7.32
N TRP A 278 2.22 24.01 8.03
CA TRP A 278 1.72 22.66 7.85
C TRP A 278 1.31 22.07 9.19
N LEU A 279 0.00 21.86 9.36
CA LEU A 279 -0.60 21.26 10.55
C LEU A 279 -1.12 19.89 10.19
N SER A 280 -0.66 18.84 10.88
CA SER A 280 -0.95 17.46 10.52
C SER A 280 -1.36 16.60 11.71
N ASN A 281 -2.40 15.80 11.50
CA ASN A 281 -2.77 14.69 12.37
C ASN A 281 -2.25 13.33 11.85
N GLN A 282 -1.43 13.33 10.79
CA GLN A 282 -0.74 12.14 10.30
C GLN A 282 0.50 11.83 11.12
N GLY A 283 0.98 10.57 11.06
CA GLY A 283 2.20 10.16 11.74
C GLY A 283 3.44 10.91 11.24
N PHE A 284 4.38 11.16 12.13
CA PHE A 284 5.68 11.78 11.82
C PHE A 284 6.77 11.10 12.64
N LEU A 285 7.63 10.35 11.99
CA LEU A 285 8.79 9.68 12.58
C LEU A 285 10.09 10.48 12.39
N GLY A 286 10.12 11.34 11.36
CA GLY A 286 11.25 12.17 11.03
C GLY A 286 11.06 12.89 9.69
N GLU A 287 11.93 13.84 9.41
CA GLU A 287 11.85 14.70 8.22
C GLU A 287 11.90 13.91 6.90
N TYR A 288 12.58 12.76 6.90
CA TYR A 288 12.80 11.95 5.69
C TYR A 288 12.15 10.57 5.78
N ASP A 289 11.18 10.36 6.66
CA ASP A 289 10.48 9.08 6.79
C ASP A 289 9.56 8.82 5.61
N THR A 290 8.88 9.85 5.15
CA THR A 290 8.01 9.82 3.97
C THR A 290 8.22 11.03 3.06
N PRO A 291 7.92 10.91 1.74
CA PRO A 291 7.88 12.05 0.86
C PRO A 291 6.97 13.18 1.35
N VAL A 292 5.86 12.84 2.00
CA VAL A 292 4.91 13.83 2.53
C VAL A 292 5.50 14.60 3.71
N ALA A 293 6.17 13.90 4.63
CA ALA A 293 6.87 14.54 5.76
C ALA A 293 7.98 15.46 5.26
N SER A 294 8.75 15.04 4.25
CA SER A 294 9.80 15.86 3.63
C SER A 294 9.25 17.12 2.96
N LEU A 295 8.11 17.02 2.27
CA LEU A 295 7.44 18.19 1.67
C LEU A 295 6.86 19.11 2.74
N ALA A 296 6.27 18.56 3.80
CA ALA A 296 5.76 19.33 4.94
C ALA A 296 6.88 20.11 5.63
N SER A 297 8.06 19.50 5.81
CA SER A 297 9.24 20.11 6.46
C SER A 297 9.79 21.32 5.72
N LYS A 298 9.42 21.54 4.47
CA LYS A 298 9.75 22.77 3.71
C LYS A 298 8.94 23.97 4.13
N SER A 299 7.82 23.80 4.86
CA SER A 299 7.02 24.89 5.39
C SER A 299 7.80 25.68 6.45
N ASP A 300 7.50 26.99 6.59
CA ASP A 300 8.15 27.83 7.60
C ASP A 300 7.85 27.33 9.02
N GLU A 301 6.64 26.82 9.24
CA GLU A 301 6.24 26.21 10.51
C GLU A 301 5.49 24.91 10.29
N THR A 302 5.84 23.90 11.10
CA THR A 302 5.19 22.58 11.05
C THR A 302 4.71 22.16 12.43
N ILE A 303 3.47 21.67 12.49
CA ILE A 303 2.87 21.10 13.70
C ILE A 303 2.34 19.73 13.38
N PHE A 304 2.94 18.68 14.00
CA PHE A 304 2.44 17.31 13.90
C PHE A 304 1.89 16.91 15.28
N LEU A 305 0.62 16.45 15.33
CA LEU A 305 0.01 15.98 16.57
C LEU A 305 0.63 14.65 17.01
N LYS A 306 0.92 13.77 16.07
CA LYS A 306 1.54 12.46 16.31
C LYS A 306 3.04 12.57 16.06
N LYS A 307 3.85 12.65 17.11
CA LYS A 307 5.32 12.67 17.05
C LYS A 307 5.89 11.46 17.77
N GLY A 308 6.83 10.78 17.13
CA GLY A 308 7.64 9.73 17.75
C GLY A 308 7.25 8.31 17.36
N GLY A 309 8.12 7.37 17.77
CA GLY A 309 8.13 5.99 17.29
C GLY A 309 6.84 5.22 17.56
N SER A 310 6.60 4.34 16.66
CA SER A 310 5.43 3.57 16.34
C SER A 310 4.73 2.78 17.47
N PHE A 311 5.37 2.55 18.60
CA PHE A 311 4.80 1.67 19.65
C PHE A 311 3.78 2.36 20.55
N ASN A 312 3.77 3.71 20.61
CA ASN A 312 2.89 4.52 21.45
C ASN A 312 2.08 5.55 20.64
N SER A 313 1.78 5.28 19.38
CA SER A 313 0.92 6.18 18.61
C SER A 313 -0.47 6.22 19.23
N THR A 314 -0.85 7.41 19.70
CA THR A 314 -2.19 7.70 20.22
C THR A 314 -3.07 8.18 19.08
N ASN A 315 -4.34 7.81 19.13
CA ASN A 315 -5.33 8.32 18.20
C ASN A 315 -5.73 9.73 18.64
N TYR A 316 -5.39 10.76 17.84
CA TYR A 316 -5.82 12.13 18.04
C TYR A 316 -7.04 12.42 17.17
N SER A 317 -7.97 13.21 17.68
CA SER A 317 -9.08 13.73 16.87
C SER A 317 -8.56 14.79 15.89
N ASP A 318 -9.14 14.86 14.69
CA ASP A 318 -8.86 15.96 13.77
C ASP A 318 -9.28 17.32 14.34
N PHE A 319 -10.22 17.34 15.27
CA PHE A 319 -10.61 18.55 16.01
C PHE A 319 -9.47 19.11 16.86
N ASP A 320 -8.47 18.31 17.24
CA ASP A 320 -7.29 18.78 17.97
C ASP A 320 -6.38 19.69 17.12
N LEU A 321 -6.58 19.72 15.80
CA LEU A 321 -5.95 20.71 14.90
C LEU A 321 -6.57 22.10 15.02
N ILE A 322 -7.85 22.24 15.45
CA ILE A 322 -8.55 23.54 15.49
C ILE A 322 -7.84 24.54 16.40
N PRO A 323 -7.46 24.23 17.66
CA PRO A 323 -6.73 25.20 18.48
C PRO A 323 -5.35 25.54 17.88
N LYS A 324 -4.71 24.63 17.16
CA LYS A 324 -3.45 24.91 16.46
C LYS A 324 -3.63 25.82 15.27
N PHE A 325 -4.70 25.62 14.52
CA PHE A 325 -5.09 26.49 13.42
C PHE A 325 -5.42 27.91 13.94
N ALA A 326 -6.18 28.03 15.05
CA ALA A 326 -6.46 29.30 15.68
C ALA A 326 -5.17 30.05 16.08
N GLN A 327 -4.18 29.36 16.68
CA GLN A 327 -2.89 29.94 16.99
C GLN A 327 -2.16 30.51 15.76
N VAL A 328 -2.23 29.82 14.63
CA VAL A 328 -1.65 30.29 13.36
C VAL A 328 -2.37 31.55 12.86
N LEU A 329 -3.70 31.64 13.02
CA LEU A 329 -4.46 32.82 12.63
C LEU A 329 -4.18 34.04 13.52
N GLU A 330 -3.80 33.83 14.77
CA GLU A 330 -3.39 34.86 15.74
C GLU A 330 -1.92 35.30 15.55
N ASP A 331 -1.13 34.62 14.72
CA ASP A 331 0.25 35.00 14.44
C ASP A 331 0.27 36.42 13.85
N PRO A 332 1.02 37.37 14.46
CA PRO A 332 1.08 38.77 14.01
C PRO A 332 1.82 38.99 12.70
N THR A 333 2.07 37.95 11.95
CA THR A 333 2.74 38.03 10.62
C THR A 333 2.05 39.01 9.71
N GLN A 334 2.79 40.04 9.30
CA GLN A 334 2.30 41.08 8.37
C GLN A 334 2.35 40.59 6.92
N GLY A 335 1.76 39.51 6.59
CA GLY A 335 1.84 38.97 5.23
C GLY A 335 0.71 38.01 4.92
N LYS A 336 0.76 37.44 3.74
CA LYS A 336 -0.15 36.39 3.37
C LYS A 336 0.30 35.08 3.99
N ARG A 337 -0.66 34.21 4.31
CA ARG A 337 -0.41 32.88 4.86
C ARG A 337 -0.97 31.80 3.95
N PHE A 338 -0.22 30.72 3.82
CA PHE A 338 -0.66 29.47 3.22
C PHE A 338 -0.62 28.38 4.27
N ILE A 339 -1.76 27.77 4.54
CA ILE A 339 -1.94 26.85 5.65
C ILE A 339 -2.44 25.51 5.12
N VAL A 340 -1.72 24.45 5.38
CA VAL A 340 -2.14 23.09 5.08
C VAL A 340 -2.64 22.42 6.36
N LEU A 341 -3.88 21.95 6.34
CA LEU A 341 -4.48 21.11 7.38
C LEU A 341 -4.54 19.68 6.84
N HIS A 342 -3.63 18.82 7.27
CA HIS A 342 -3.56 17.43 6.84
C HIS A 342 -4.21 16.54 7.89
N ILE A 343 -5.49 16.22 7.66
CA ILE A 343 -6.31 15.49 8.62
C ILE A 343 -6.12 13.97 8.48
N TYR A 344 -6.48 13.23 9.53
CA TYR A 344 -6.51 11.78 9.54
C TYR A 344 -7.79 11.22 8.89
N GLY A 345 -8.85 12.03 8.92
CA GLY A 345 -10.10 11.82 8.17
C GLY A 345 -10.76 10.46 8.38
N SER A 346 -11.13 9.84 7.27
CA SER A 346 -11.79 8.52 7.24
C SER A 346 -10.80 7.36 7.18
N HIS A 347 -9.56 7.53 7.65
CA HIS A 347 -8.60 6.43 7.73
C HIS A 347 -9.23 5.21 8.42
N PRO A 348 -9.07 3.99 7.93
CA PRO A 348 -9.62 2.81 8.58
C PRO A 348 -9.12 2.66 10.03
N LEU A 349 -9.93 2.29 10.95
CA LEU A 349 -11.34 2.02 11.11
C LEU A 349 -12.15 3.33 11.27
N ALA A 350 -12.82 3.76 10.24
CA ALA A 350 -13.47 5.09 10.20
C ALA A 350 -14.46 5.31 11.36
N CYS A 351 -15.16 4.27 11.81
CA CYS A 351 -16.08 4.37 12.96
C CYS A 351 -15.40 4.68 14.30
N ASP A 352 -14.10 4.44 14.42
CA ASP A 352 -13.34 4.73 15.65
C ASP A 352 -12.83 6.17 15.67
N ARG A 353 -13.07 6.94 14.59
CA ARG A 353 -12.63 8.35 14.48
C ARG A 353 -13.67 9.34 15.01
N VAL A 354 -14.91 8.88 15.25
CA VAL A 354 -16.02 9.73 15.67
C VAL A 354 -16.75 9.08 16.84
N GLU A 355 -16.51 9.58 18.05
CA GLU A 355 -17.05 9.00 19.28
C GLU A 355 -18.56 9.23 19.43
N ASP A 356 -19.09 10.36 18.94
CA ASP A 356 -20.44 10.86 19.23
C ASP A 356 -21.42 10.81 18.04
N TYR A 357 -21.07 10.14 16.95
CA TYR A 357 -21.96 10.03 15.79
C TYR A 357 -22.87 8.80 15.88
N PRO A 358 -24.17 8.95 15.54
CA PRO A 358 -25.06 7.79 15.47
C PRO A 358 -24.53 6.81 14.44
N LYS A 359 -24.25 5.60 14.90
CA LYS A 359 -23.94 4.48 14.01
C LYS A 359 -25.25 4.06 13.34
N ILE A 360 -25.32 4.23 12.02
CA ILE A 360 -26.46 3.84 11.20
C ILE A 360 -26.36 2.34 10.88
#